data_cd47bf466a428263e83474612fa41a18
#
_entry.id   cd47bf466a428263e83474612fa41a18
#
_cell.length_a   1.000
_cell.length_b   1.000
_cell.length_c   1.000
_cell.angle_alpha   90.00
_cell.angle_beta   90.00
_cell.angle_gamma   90.00
#
_symmetry.space_group_name_H-M   'P 1'
#
loop_
_entity.id
_entity.type
_entity.pdbx_description
1 polymer ?
#
loop_
_entity_poly.entity_id
_entity_poly.type
_entity_poly.pdbx_seq_one_letter_code
_entity_poly.pdbx_strand_id
1 'polypeptide(L)'
;MRPKLGYVSASSSVRADVTGASLKEFLSEFKRIRGGDISEEETVKARETLRTDVIQSFAGLNGVLQEAIERTAAEMPFESLGRDMATMQSATTAELNKIVGPALPLENGVLVLVGDKKTILEQIKDLGLAAPIEVTVRGDKVGS
;
A
#
# COMPACT_ATOMS: atom_id res chain seq x y z
N MET A 1 11.23 21.30 -8.22
CA MET A 1 9.87 20.86 -7.82
C MET A 1 9.86 19.35 -7.93
N ARG A 2 9.83 18.61 -6.82
CA ARG A 2 9.66 17.14 -6.87
C ARG A 2 8.19 16.85 -7.18
N PRO A 3 7.89 15.93 -8.09
CA PRO A 3 6.50 15.56 -8.34
C PRO A 3 5.91 15.01 -7.04
N LYS A 4 4.75 15.52 -6.63
CA LYS A 4 3.97 14.98 -5.52
C LYS A 4 3.34 13.67 -5.99
N LEU A 5 4.15 12.62 -6.03
CA LEU A 5 3.72 11.27 -6.40
C LEU A 5 3.43 10.51 -5.11
N GLY A 6 2.16 10.16 -4.89
CA GLY A 6 1.77 9.20 -3.87
C GLY A 6 1.58 7.83 -4.53
N TYR A 7 1.97 6.77 -3.83
CA TYR A 7 1.64 5.41 -4.22
C TYR A 7 1.22 4.60 -2.99
N VAL A 8 0.36 3.63 -3.20
CA VAL A 8 0.00 2.62 -2.20
C VAL A 8 0.61 1.31 -2.65
N SER A 9 1.31 0.63 -1.74
CA SER A 9 1.87 -0.68 -2.01
C SER A 9 1.44 -1.68 -0.94
N ALA A 10 1.20 -2.91 -1.36
CA ALA A 10 1.04 -4.04 -0.47
C ALA A 10 1.96 -5.16 -0.97
N SER A 11 2.67 -5.79 -0.05
CA SER A 11 3.58 -6.88 -0.36
C SER A 11 3.44 -8.01 0.66
N SER A 12 3.67 -9.23 0.22
CA SER A 12 3.71 -10.42 1.07
C SER A 12 4.63 -11.47 0.48
N SER A 13 5.22 -12.27 1.35
CA SER A 13 5.93 -13.49 0.98
C SER A 13 5.04 -14.68 1.30
N VAL A 14 4.77 -15.49 0.30
CA VAL A 14 3.94 -16.69 0.43
C VAL A 14 4.66 -17.91 -0.09
N ARG A 15 4.21 -19.10 0.30
CA ARG A 15 4.72 -20.34 -0.32
C ARG A 15 4.34 -20.37 -1.80
N ALA A 16 5.21 -20.95 -2.63
CA ALA A 16 5.01 -21.00 -4.06
C ALA A 16 3.71 -21.71 -4.48
N ASP A 17 3.28 -22.71 -3.71
CA ASP A 17 2.09 -23.52 -3.99
C ASP A 17 0.75 -22.79 -3.69
N VAL A 18 0.77 -21.63 -3.04
CA VAL A 18 -0.43 -20.83 -2.71
C VAL A 18 -0.41 -19.44 -3.33
N THR A 19 0.52 -19.15 -4.22
CA THR A 19 0.66 -17.82 -4.84
C THR A 19 -0.64 -17.35 -5.51
N GLY A 20 -1.29 -18.20 -6.30
CA GLY A 20 -2.54 -17.85 -6.99
C GLY A 20 -3.69 -17.57 -6.04
N ALA A 21 -3.85 -18.40 -5.00
CA ALA A 21 -4.87 -18.20 -3.97
C ALA A 21 -4.65 -16.90 -3.21
N SER A 22 -3.40 -16.65 -2.77
CA SER A 22 -3.04 -15.42 -2.08
C SER A 22 -3.30 -14.19 -2.93
N LEU A 23 -2.93 -14.23 -4.21
CA LEU A 23 -3.16 -13.12 -5.13
C LEU A 23 -4.65 -12.84 -5.34
N LYS A 24 -5.48 -13.88 -5.42
CA LYS A 24 -6.94 -13.74 -5.50
C LYS A 24 -7.49 -13.00 -4.27
N GLU A 25 -7.02 -13.34 -3.08
CA GLU A 25 -7.40 -12.66 -1.84
C GLU A 25 -6.95 -11.18 -1.85
N PHE A 26 -5.70 -10.90 -2.22
CA PHE A 26 -5.22 -9.52 -2.37
C PHE A 26 -6.11 -8.69 -3.30
N LEU A 27 -6.41 -9.21 -4.48
CA LEU A 27 -7.25 -8.51 -5.46
C LEU A 27 -8.69 -8.33 -4.96
N SER A 28 -9.21 -9.30 -4.22
CA SER A 28 -10.54 -9.24 -3.60
C SER A 28 -10.58 -8.14 -2.54
N GLU A 29 -9.60 -8.10 -1.64
CA GLU A 29 -9.49 -7.09 -0.59
C GLU A 29 -9.32 -5.67 -1.15
N PHE A 30 -8.48 -5.49 -2.15
CA PHE A 30 -8.35 -4.19 -2.81
C PHE A 30 -9.67 -3.71 -3.44
N LYS A 31 -10.41 -4.62 -4.09
CA LYS A 31 -11.73 -4.31 -4.66
C LYS A 31 -12.75 -3.95 -3.57
N ARG A 32 -12.76 -4.72 -2.48
CA ARG A 32 -13.63 -4.50 -1.32
C ARG A 32 -13.40 -3.12 -0.72
N ILE A 33 -12.13 -2.81 -0.38
CA ILE A 33 -11.74 -1.53 0.21
C ILE A 33 -12.09 -0.38 -0.75
N ARG A 34 -11.74 -0.50 -2.02
CA ARG A 34 -12.07 0.50 -3.04
C ARG A 34 -13.58 0.73 -3.16
N GLY A 35 -14.37 -0.30 -2.96
CA GLY A 35 -15.84 -0.23 -2.94
C GLY A 35 -16.42 0.51 -1.74
N GLY A 36 -15.61 0.91 -0.78
CA GLY A 36 -16.05 1.59 0.43
C GLY A 36 -16.65 0.63 1.46
N ASP A 37 -16.12 -0.58 1.57
CA ASP A 37 -16.57 -1.60 2.50
C ASP A 37 -15.55 -1.83 3.64
N ILE A 38 -15.03 -0.72 4.18
CA ILE A 38 -14.21 -0.73 5.40
C ILE A 38 -15.13 -0.78 6.60
N SER A 39 -14.90 -1.70 7.51
CA SER A 39 -15.68 -1.84 8.73
C SER A 39 -15.26 -0.86 9.83
N GLU A 40 -16.12 -0.67 10.84
CA GLU A 40 -15.78 0.12 12.03
C GLU A 40 -14.58 -0.48 12.79
N GLU A 41 -14.52 -1.80 12.91
CA GLU A 41 -13.42 -2.50 13.58
C GLU A 41 -12.08 -2.24 12.85
N GLU A 42 -12.07 -2.32 11.51
CA GLU A 42 -10.89 -2.01 10.69
C GLU A 42 -10.48 -0.54 10.84
N THR A 43 -11.44 0.37 10.90
CA THR A 43 -11.19 1.80 11.12
C THR A 43 -10.52 2.05 12.47
N VAL A 44 -11.06 1.45 13.55
CA VAL A 44 -10.49 1.57 14.89
C VAL A 44 -9.07 1.00 14.91
N LYS A 45 -8.88 -0.19 14.40
CA LYS A 45 -7.56 -0.85 14.33
C LYS A 45 -6.54 -0.02 13.54
N ALA A 46 -6.94 0.53 12.40
CA ALA A 46 -6.07 1.38 11.59
C ALA A 46 -5.63 2.64 12.35
N ARG A 47 -6.55 3.31 13.05
CA ARG A 47 -6.24 4.48 13.90
C ARG A 47 -5.24 4.15 15.01
N GLU A 48 -5.45 3.04 15.70
CA GLU A 48 -4.56 2.59 16.79
C GLU A 48 -3.17 2.22 16.27
N THR A 49 -3.09 1.52 15.14
CA THR A 49 -1.83 1.17 14.49
C THR A 49 -1.06 2.42 14.08
N LEU A 50 -1.69 3.31 13.33
CA LEU A 50 -1.05 4.56 12.89
C LEU A 50 -0.59 5.44 14.06
N ARG A 51 -1.40 5.52 15.13
CA ARG A 51 -1.00 6.25 16.34
C ARG A 51 0.27 5.65 16.95
N THR A 52 0.31 4.33 17.04
CA THR A 52 1.47 3.61 17.59
C THR A 52 2.71 3.83 16.71
N ASP A 53 2.57 3.73 15.40
CA ASP A 53 3.66 3.93 14.44
C ASP A 53 4.24 5.35 14.53
N VAL A 54 3.38 6.37 14.63
CA VAL A 54 3.83 7.75 14.82
C VAL A 54 4.56 7.92 16.14
N ILE A 55 4.05 7.38 17.24
CA ILE A 55 4.74 7.44 18.53
C ILE A 55 6.11 6.77 18.45
N GLN A 56 6.19 5.60 17.81
CA GLN A 56 7.44 4.86 17.64
C GLN A 56 8.42 5.58 16.71
N SER A 57 7.95 6.26 15.66
CA SER A 57 8.81 7.04 14.77
C SER A 57 9.58 8.16 15.49
N PHE A 58 9.06 8.66 16.61
CA PHE A 58 9.74 9.63 17.48
C PHE A 58 10.60 8.98 18.59
N ALA A 59 10.74 7.67 18.61
CA ALA A 59 11.56 7.01 19.62
C ALA A 59 13.04 7.32 19.41
N GLY A 60 13.62 8.07 20.34
CA GLY A 60 15.02 8.48 20.33
C GLY A 60 15.35 9.61 19.35
N LEU A 61 16.58 10.10 19.45
CA LEU A 61 17.06 11.24 18.67
C LEU A 61 17.04 10.98 17.15
N ASN A 62 17.37 9.76 16.74
CA ASN A 62 17.40 9.40 15.32
C ASN A 62 15.99 9.45 14.67
N GLY A 63 14.96 9.04 15.40
CA GLY A 63 13.58 9.13 14.91
C GLY A 63 13.15 10.58 14.71
N VAL A 64 13.42 11.44 15.67
CA VAL A 64 13.14 12.89 15.56
C VAL A 64 13.89 13.50 14.38
N LEU A 65 15.17 13.16 14.20
CA LEU A 65 15.98 13.66 13.09
C LEU A 65 15.44 13.18 11.75
N GLN A 66 15.08 11.91 11.62
CA GLN A 66 14.53 11.35 10.39
C GLN A 66 13.22 12.05 10.00
N GLU A 67 12.31 12.23 10.93
CA GLU A 67 11.04 12.96 10.69
C GLU A 67 11.31 14.40 10.23
N ALA A 68 12.28 15.08 10.86
CA ALA A 68 12.68 16.44 10.45
C ALA A 68 13.23 16.48 9.02
N ILE A 69 14.06 15.52 8.64
CA ILE A 69 14.62 15.40 7.28
C ILE A 69 13.49 15.15 6.27
N GLU A 70 12.58 14.22 6.54
CA GLU A 70 11.49 13.87 5.63
C GLU A 70 10.55 15.05 5.40
N ARG A 71 10.14 15.76 6.47
CA ARG A 71 9.29 16.95 6.36
C ARG A 71 9.97 18.07 5.61
N THR A 72 11.23 18.33 5.90
CA THR A 72 12.01 19.36 5.19
C THR A 72 12.14 19.00 3.71
N ALA A 73 12.45 17.75 3.38
CA ALA A 73 12.57 17.28 2.01
C ALA A 73 11.24 17.32 1.23
N ALA A 74 10.12 17.14 1.94
CA ALA A 74 8.78 17.23 1.38
C ALA A 74 8.22 18.66 1.36
N GLU A 75 8.95 19.65 1.88
CA GLU A 75 8.50 21.05 2.04
C GLU A 75 7.21 21.15 2.88
N MET A 76 7.07 20.26 3.90
CA MET A 76 5.92 20.20 4.78
C MET A 76 6.19 20.99 6.08
N PRO A 77 5.24 21.83 6.53
CA PRO A 77 5.37 22.49 7.83
C PRO A 77 5.40 21.48 8.99
N PHE A 78 6.22 21.71 10.00
CA PHE A 78 6.30 20.82 11.15
C PHE A 78 4.97 20.73 11.92
N GLU A 79 4.21 21.81 11.96
CA GLU A 79 2.90 21.88 12.60
C GLU A 79 1.85 20.99 11.91
N SER A 80 2.09 20.57 10.66
CA SER A 80 1.15 19.71 9.92
C SER A 80 0.98 18.37 10.60
N LEU A 81 2.01 17.84 11.30
CA LEU A 81 1.92 16.56 12.00
C LEU A 81 0.78 16.54 13.03
N GLY A 82 0.68 17.58 13.86
CA GLY A 82 -0.39 17.66 14.85
C GLY A 82 -1.78 17.70 14.24
N ARG A 83 -1.94 18.40 13.11
CA ARG A 83 -3.21 18.45 12.36
C ARG A 83 -3.53 17.10 11.71
N ASP A 84 -2.53 16.46 11.11
CA ASP A 84 -2.67 15.15 10.47
C ASP A 84 -3.11 14.10 11.50
N MET A 85 -2.47 14.11 12.69
CA MET A 85 -2.82 13.24 13.80
C MET A 85 -4.25 13.50 14.32
N ALA A 86 -4.65 14.76 14.47
CA ALA A 86 -6.01 15.10 14.90
C ALA A 86 -7.05 14.65 13.87
N THR A 87 -6.78 14.87 12.58
CA THR A 87 -7.64 14.41 11.47
C THR A 87 -7.78 12.90 11.48
N MET A 88 -6.67 12.18 11.63
CA MET A 88 -6.67 10.72 11.68
C MET A 88 -7.46 10.19 12.87
N GLN A 89 -7.32 10.78 14.05
CA GLN A 89 -8.04 10.38 15.26
C GLN A 89 -9.55 10.61 15.16
N SER A 90 -9.96 11.66 14.46
CA SER A 90 -11.38 12.00 14.28
C SER A 90 -12.04 11.35 13.07
N ALA A 91 -11.25 10.77 12.14
CA ALA A 91 -11.77 10.16 10.93
C ALA A 91 -12.78 9.05 11.22
N THR A 92 -13.94 9.15 10.64
CA THR A 92 -15.01 8.16 10.75
C THR A 92 -14.91 7.11 9.63
N THR A 93 -15.48 5.93 9.86
CA THR A 93 -15.59 4.89 8.84
C THR A 93 -16.30 5.38 7.57
N ALA A 94 -17.33 6.19 7.72
CA ALA A 94 -18.06 6.76 6.59
C ALA A 94 -17.19 7.71 5.75
N GLU A 95 -16.35 8.53 6.38
CA GLU A 95 -15.39 9.40 5.70
C GLU A 95 -14.33 8.60 4.97
N LEU A 96 -13.75 7.58 5.62
CA LEU A 96 -12.78 6.69 4.99
C LEU A 96 -13.36 6.00 3.75
N ASN A 97 -14.53 5.41 3.87
CA ASN A 97 -15.22 4.74 2.77
C ASN A 97 -15.54 5.68 1.59
N LYS A 98 -15.76 6.96 1.85
CA LYS A 98 -15.99 7.96 0.82
C LYS A 98 -14.72 8.32 0.04
N ILE A 99 -13.56 8.38 0.70
CA ILE A 99 -12.31 8.86 0.09
C ILE A 99 -11.48 7.73 -0.53
N VAL A 100 -11.64 6.49 -0.07
CA VAL A 100 -10.76 5.37 -0.47
C VAL A 100 -10.90 4.99 -1.94
N GLY A 101 -12.10 5.06 -2.51
CA GLY A 101 -12.34 4.70 -3.90
C GLY A 101 -11.46 5.49 -4.87
N PRO A 102 -11.51 6.84 -4.86
CA PRO A 102 -10.64 7.68 -5.67
C PRO A 102 -9.13 7.54 -5.35
N ALA A 103 -8.80 7.20 -4.09
CA ALA A 103 -7.42 7.05 -3.66
C ALA A 103 -6.76 5.74 -4.12
N LEU A 104 -7.54 4.75 -4.58
CA LEU A 104 -7.06 3.44 -5.04
C LEU A 104 -7.43 3.19 -6.51
N PRO A 105 -6.77 3.82 -7.49
CA PRO A 105 -7.00 3.60 -8.91
C PRO A 105 -6.38 2.27 -9.35
N LEU A 106 -7.04 1.15 -9.08
CA LEU A 106 -6.55 -0.22 -9.33
C LEU A 106 -6.26 -0.49 -10.81
N GLU A 107 -6.92 0.22 -11.72
CA GLU A 107 -6.67 0.16 -13.17
C GLU A 107 -5.26 0.60 -13.56
N ASN A 108 -4.60 1.40 -12.74
CA ASN A 108 -3.22 1.86 -12.92
C ASN A 108 -2.22 1.05 -12.08
N GLY A 109 -2.69 0.01 -11.40
CA GLY A 109 -1.88 -0.81 -10.54
C GLY A 109 -0.81 -1.62 -11.29
N VAL A 110 0.34 -1.79 -10.68
CA VAL A 110 1.41 -2.68 -11.16
C VAL A 110 1.51 -3.85 -10.20
N LEU A 111 1.36 -5.06 -10.75
CA LEU A 111 1.56 -6.30 -10.01
C LEU A 111 2.95 -6.86 -10.33
N VAL A 112 3.76 -7.06 -9.31
CA VAL A 112 5.08 -7.70 -9.44
C VAL A 112 5.07 -9.03 -8.71
N LEU A 113 5.42 -10.10 -9.42
CA LEU A 113 5.53 -11.45 -8.86
C LEU A 113 6.98 -11.93 -9.00
N VAL A 114 7.54 -12.43 -7.92
CA VAL A 114 8.91 -12.95 -7.87
C VAL A 114 8.90 -14.38 -7.35
N GLY A 115 9.44 -15.32 -8.13
CA GLY A 115 9.49 -16.72 -7.76
C GLY A 115 9.71 -17.65 -8.95
N ASP A 116 9.40 -18.94 -8.79
CA ASP A 116 9.47 -19.91 -9.88
C ASP A 116 8.44 -19.57 -10.96
N LYS A 117 8.95 -19.23 -12.14
CA LYS A 117 8.14 -18.79 -13.27
C LYS A 117 7.05 -19.80 -13.66
N LYS A 118 7.40 -21.08 -13.74
CA LYS A 118 6.47 -22.12 -14.20
C LYS A 118 5.32 -22.26 -13.20
N THR A 119 5.63 -22.31 -11.92
CA THR A 119 4.65 -22.42 -10.86
C THR A 119 3.74 -21.21 -10.81
N ILE A 120 4.30 -19.99 -10.92
CA ILE A 120 3.53 -18.76 -10.90
C ILE A 120 2.57 -18.70 -12.08
N LEU A 121 3.05 -18.94 -13.31
CA LEU A 121 2.22 -18.87 -14.53
C LEU A 121 1.04 -19.85 -14.48
N GLU A 122 1.27 -21.06 -13.97
CA GLU A 122 0.21 -22.07 -13.81
C GLU A 122 -0.89 -21.60 -12.84
N GLN A 123 -0.51 -20.96 -11.76
CA GLN A 123 -1.45 -20.54 -10.71
C GLN A 123 -2.23 -19.27 -11.03
N ILE A 124 -1.70 -18.40 -11.90
CA ILE A 124 -2.36 -17.13 -12.24
C ILE A 124 -3.18 -17.19 -13.53
N LYS A 125 -3.13 -18.27 -14.29
CA LYS A 125 -3.74 -18.40 -15.63
C LYS A 125 -5.25 -18.09 -15.64
N ASP A 126 -5.95 -18.45 -14.57
CA ASP A 126 -7.41 -18.31 -14.46
C ASP A 126 -7.85 -17.05 -13.67
N LEU A 127 -6.92 -16.16 -13.34
CA LEU A 127 -7.22 -14.94 -12.56
C LEU A 127 -7.68 -13.74 -13.42
N GLY A 128 -7.75 -13.91 -14.75
CA GLY A 128 -8.16 -12.84 -15.67
C GLY A 128 -7.18 -11.66 -15.73
N LEU A 129 -5.91 -11.90 -15.39
CA LEU A 129 -4.86 -10.89 -15.45
C LEU A 129 -4.32 -10.76 -16.88
N ALA A 130 -3.76 -9.59 -17.19
CA ALA A 130 -3.01 -9.41 -18.44
C ALA A 130 -1.82 -10.38 -18.50
N ALA A 131 -1.39 -10.73 -19.71
CA ALA A 131 -0.22 -11.58 -19.89
C ALA A 131 1.01 -10.96 -19.20
N PRO A 132 1.67 -11.68 -18.30
CA PRO A 132 2.80 -11.14 -17.57
C PRO A 132 4.01 -10.92 -18.49
N ILE A 133 4.75 -9.87 -18.19
CA ILE A 133 6.02 -9.56 -18.87
C ILE A 133 7.14 -10.00 -17.93
N GLU A 134 8.01 -10.89 -18.44
CA GLU A 134 9.20 -11.27 -17.68
C GLU A 134 10.26 -10.19 -17.76
N VAL A 135 10.82 -9.85 -16.62
CA VAL A 135 11.88 -8.84 -16.51
C VAL A 135 13.08 -9.39 -15.72
N THR A 136 14.25 -8.91 -16.04
CA THR A 136 15.46 -9.18 -15.26
C THR A 136 15.40 -8.45 -13.91
N VAL A 137 16.35 -8.75 -13.02
CA VAL A 137 16.52 -8.03 -11.74
C VAL A 137 16.82 -6.52 -11.93
N ARG A 138 17.19 -6.09 -13.13
CA ARG A 138 17.41 -4.70 -13.50
C ARG A 138 16.18 -4.02 -14.13
N GLY A 139 15.10 -4.78 -14.33
CA GLY A 139 13.88 -4.30 -14.96
C GLY A 139 13.84 -4.38 -16.47
N ASP A 140 14.87 -4.95 -17.11
CA ASP A 140 14.90 -5.13 -18.56
C ASP A 140 13.99 -6.29 -18.97
N LYS A 141 13.24 -6.15 -20.06
CA LYS A 141 12.42 -7.23 -20.60
C LYS A 141 13.28 -8.40 -21.06
N VAL A 142 12.87 -9.60 -20.69
CA VAL A 142 13.52 -10.84 -21.19
C VAL A 142 12.99 -11.15 -22.59
N GLY A 143 13.88 -11.30 -23.56
CA GLY A 143 13.52 -11.70 -24.92
C GLY A 143 13.08 -10.58 -25.86
N SER A 144 13.46 -9.33 -25.58
CA SER A 144 13.38 -8.21 -26.54
C SER A 144 14.68 -8.04 -27.32
#